data_1b9650ae1fa3b526dd79ffbfa85b9765
#
_entry.id   1b9650ae1fa3b526dd79ffbfa85b9765
#
_cell.length_a   1.000
_cell.length_b   1.000
_cell.length_c   1.000
_cell.angle_alpha   90.00
_cell.angle_beta   90.00
_cell.angle_gamma   90.00
#
_symmetry.space_group_name_H-M   'P 1'
#
loop_
_entity.id
_entity.type
_entity.pdbx_description
1 polymer ?
#
loop_
_entity_poly.entity_id
_entity_poly.type
_entity_poly.pdbx_seq_one_letter_code
_entity_poly.pdbx_strand_id
1 'polypeptide(L)'
;MRGSNGLVAPTVEELLPFAFNLQDLEKEQRIYMWEGYEDSIRSGEKRQTIRVDDPFNEGKAQIVFEKETGEVVSLPAQVTAVVSTQRGLLSEKQAKNDGFNSLSELHEALDTHYPGLADTDEVDVVEFELQ
;
A
#
# COMPACT_ATOMS: atom_id res chain seq x y z
N MET A 1 -33.14 8.92 -20.38
CA MET A 1 -33.11 8.97 -20.96
C MET A 1 -33.02 8.79 -21.19
N ARG A 2 -32.31 8.97 -20.63
CA ARG A 2 -32.38 9.06 -20.81
C ARG A 2 -32.24 9.15 -20.76
N GLY A 3 -32.23 8.98 -20.44
CA GLY A 3 -32.15 9.34 -20.56
C GLY A 3 -31.96 9.19 -20.42
N SER A 4 -31.98 9.13 -20.37
CA SER A 4 -31.93 9.16 -20.62
C SER A 4 -31.70 8.97 -20.63
N ASN A 5 -31.69 9.02 -20.39
CA ASN A 5 -31.46 8.93 -20.61
C ASN A 5 -31.10 8.79 -20.40
N GLY A 6 -31.35 8.59 -20.02
CA GLY A 6 -31.02 8.86 -20.16
C GLY A 6 -30.64 8.61 -19.69
N LEU A 7 -30.58 8.38 -19.49
CA LEU A 7 -30.23 8.36 -19.40
C LEU A 7 -29.74 8.25 -18.98
N VAL A 8 -29.68 8.48 -18.44
CA VAL A 8 -29.14 8.56 -18.59
C VAL A 8 -28.64 8.47 -18.09
N ALA A 9 -28.77 8.51 -17.53
CA ALA A 9 -28.30 8.65 -17.66
C ALA A 9 -27.85 8.57 -17.28
N PRO A 10 -27.93 8.53 -16.91
CA PRO A 10 -27.46 8.59 -16.96
C PRO A 10 -26.97 8.37 -16.58
N THR A 11 -26.99 8.80 -16.10
CA THR A 11 -26.56 8.89 -16.24
C THR A 11 -26.05 8.95 -15.76
N VAL A 12 -26.18 9.07 -15.32
CA VAL A 12 -25.75 9.32 -15.34
C VAL A 12 -25.32 9.54 -15.04
N GLU A 13 -25.36 9.91 -14.80
CA GLU A 13 -25.04 10.26 -14.95
C GLU A 13 -24.83 10.54 -14.50
N GLU A 14 -24.95 10.66 -14.14
CA GLU A 14 -24.83 11.02 -14.03
C GLU A 14 -24.62 11.17 -13.31
N LEU A 15 -24.97 11.20 -13.07
CA LEU A 15 -24.78 11.48 -12.64
C LEU A 15 -24.35 11.75 -11.96
N LEU A 16 -24.27 12.03 -11.83
CA LEU A 16 -23.75 12.45 -11.21
C LEU A 16 -23.09 13.17 -10.81
N PRO A 17 -23.27 13.55 -10.96
CA PRO A 17 -22.20 14.20 -10.50
C PRO A 17 -22.00 14.31 -9.10
N PHE A 18 -22.21 14.37 -8.37
CA PHE A 18 -21.90 14.20 -7.18
C PHE A 18 -20.95 13.33 -6.89
N ALA A 19 -20.84 12.84 -7.28
CA ALA A 19 -19.97 11.75 -7.36
C ALA A 19 -18.50 12.10 -7.28
N PHE A 20 -18.13 13.32 -7.35
CA PHE A 20 -16.71 13.68 -7.26
C PHE A 20 -16.06 13.28 -5.97
N ASN A 21 -16.76 13.45 -4.86
CA ASN A 21 -16.21 13.04 -3.58
C ASN A 21 -16.02 11.55 -3.49
N LEU A 22 -16.91 10.81 -4.09
CA LEU A 22 -16.78 9.37 -4.14
C LEU A 22 -15.57 8.96 -4.96
N GLN A 23 -15.30 9.68 -6.03
CA GLN A 23 -14.13 9.39 -6.86
C GLN A 23 -12.84 9.61 -6.08
N ASP A 24 -12.79 10.65 -5.27
CA ASP A 24 -11.61 10.91 -4.45
C ASP A 24 -11.38 9.79 -3.46
N LEU A 25 -12.44 9.27 -2.86
CA LEU A 25 -12.34 8.16 -1.94
C LEU A 25 -11.88 6.89 -2.66
N GLU A 26 -12.34 6.69 -3.88
CA GLU A 26 -11.95 5.53 -4.66
C GLU A 26 -10.50 5.56 -5.04
N LYS A 27 -9.93 6.76 -5.16
CA LYS A 27 -8.52 6.89 -5.54
C LYS A 27 -7.59 6.69 -4.37
N GLU A 28 -8.12 6.66 -3.16
CA GLU A 28 -7.28 6.44 -1.98
C GLU A 28 -6.85 5.00 -1.95
N GLN A 29 -5.55 4.80 -1.93
CA GLN A 29 -4.95 3.48 -1.96
C GLN A 29 -5.04 2.82 -0.60
N ARG A 30 -5.09 1.47 -0.59
CA ARG A 30 -5.05 0.70 0.64
C ARG A 30 -3.84 -0.19 0.63
N ILE A 31 -3.05 -0.08 1.68
CA ILE A 31 -1.85 -0.89 1.85
C ILE A 31 -2.15 -1.89 2.96
N TYR A 32 -2.40 -3.13 2.59
CA TYR A 32 -2.72 -4.17 3.56
C TYR A 32 -1.44 -4.69 4.18
N MET A 33 -1.41 -4.73 5.51
CA MET A 33 -0.25 -5.15 6.29
C MET A 33 -0.62 -6.23 7.28
N TRP A 34 0.33 -7.09 7.57
CA TRP A 34 0.18 -8.05 8.65
C TRP A 34 0.06 -7.30 9.98
N GLU A 35 -0.86 -7.77 10.84
CA GLU A 35 -1.16 -7.07 12.10
C GLU A 35 0.07 -6.95 13.00
N GLY A 36 1.02 -7.86 12.90
CA GLY A 36 2.24 -7.81 13.70
C GLY A 36 3.12 -6.60 13.44
N TYR A 37 2.89 -5.89 12.35
CA TYR A 37 3.67 -4.68 12.03
C TYR A 37 3.04 -3.40 12.59
N GLU A 38 1.87 -3.48 13.22
CA GLU A 38 1.16 -2.28 13.65
C GLU A 38 2.00 -1.41 14.58
N ASP A 39 2.62 -2.02 15.59
CA ASP A 39 3.41 -1.24 16.56
C ASP A 39 4.60 -0.56 15.91
N SER A 40 5.30 -1.25 15.01
CA SER A 40 6.45 -0.68 14.30
C SER A 40 6.05 0.47 13.40
N ILE A 41 4.88 0.37 12.80
CA ILE A 41 4.38 1.43 11.92
C ILE A 41 3.95 2.63 12.76
N ARG A 42 3.24 2.42 13.87
CA ARG A 42 2.80 3.51 14.72
C ARG A 42 3.97 4.25 15.36
N SER A 43 5.04 3.54 15.69
CA SER A 43 6.23 4.15 16.31
C SER A 43 7.13 4.85 15.31
N GLY A 44 6.95 4.59 14.02
CA GLY A 44 7.80 5.15 12.98
C GLY A 44 9.03 4.31 12.66
N GLU A 45 9.20 3.17 13.32
CA GLU A 45 10.29 2.25 12.99
C GLU A 45 10.14 1.69 11.58
N LYS A 46 8.91 1.32 11.22
CA LYS A 46 8.61 0.82 9.89
C LYS A 46 7.89 1.92 9.12
N ARG A 47 8.57 2.49 8.13
CA ARG A 47 8.01 3.56 7.30
C ARG A 47 8.13 3.23 5.82
N GLN A 48 8.22 1.94 5.51
CA GLN A 48 8.40 1.44 4.17
C GLN A 48 7.83 0.05 4.10
N THR A 49 7.36 -0.34 2.93
CA THR A 49 6.98 -1.73 2.66
C THR A 49 7.50 -2.11 1.30
N ILE A 50 7.75 -3.41 1.10
CA ILE A 50 8.23 -3.92 -0.18
C ILE A 50 7.13 -4.80 -0.75
N ARG A 51 6.77 -4.55 -2.00
CA ARG A 51 5.67 -5.22 -2.67
C ARG A 51 6.12 -5.83 -4.00
N VAL A 52 5.44 -6.89 -4.39
CA VAL A 52 5.70 -7.59 -5.64
C VAL A 52 4.38 -7.66 -6.39
N ASP A 53 4.36 -7.14 -7.63
CA ASP A 53 3.15 -7.13 -8.48
C ASP A 53 1.95 -6.47 -7.80
N ASP A 54 2.21 -5.44 -7.00
CA ASP A 54 1.18 -4.75 -6.24
C ASP A 54 1.50 -3.25 -6.31
N PRO A 55 1.09 -2.60 -7.39
CA PRO A 55 1.53 -1.22 -7.65
C PRO A 55 0.86 -0.20 -6.76
N PHE A 56 1.65 0.77 -6.32
CA PHE A 56 1.17 1.92 -5.56
C PHE A 56 1.69 3.19 -6.21
N ASN A 57 1.06 4.31 -5.88
CA ASN A 57 1.44 5.63 -6.37
C ASN A 57 1.68 6.56 -5.19
N GLU A 58 2.46 7.61 -5.42
CA GLU A 58 2.59 8.68 -4.43
C GLU A 58 1.22 9.30 -4.19
N GLY A 59 0.96 9.66 -2.94
CA GLY A 59 -0.30 10.28 -2.57
C GLY A 59 -0.94 9.62 -1.36
N LYS A 60 -2.19 9.97 -1.13
CA LYS A 60 -2.94 9.50 0.03
C LYS A 60 -3.14 8.00 0.00
N ALA A 61 -3.09 7.39 1.18
CA ALA A 61 -3.29 5.96 1.33
C ALA A 61 -3.83 5.67 2.72
N GLN A 62 -4.38 4.45 2.88
CA GLN A 62 -4.75 3.91 4.18
C GLN A 62 -3.92 2.65 4.41
N ILE A 63 -3.27 2.56 5.55
CA ILE A 63 -2.61 1.33 5.95
C ILE A 63 -3.63 0.51 6.72
N VAL A 64 -3.91 -0.69 6.25
CA VAL A 64 -5.03 -1.49 6.77
C VAL A 64 -4.50 -2.79 7.38
N PHE A 65 -4.91 -3.05 8.62
CA PHE A 65 -4.61 -4.30 9.32
C PHE A 65 -5.92 -5.05 9.50
N GLU A 66 -6.02 -6.22 8.89
CA GLU A 66 -7.16 -7.11 9.08
C GLU A 66 -6.73 -8.15 10.12
N LYS A 67 -7.20 -7.99 11.33
CA LYS A 67 -6.73 -8.81 12.45
C LYS A 67 -7.45 -10.15 12.47
N GLU A 68 -6.80 -11.14 13.07
CA GLU A 68 -7.37 -12.49 13.21
C GLU A 68 -8.67 -12.47 13.96
N THR A 69 -8.84 -11.50 14.87
CA THR A 69 -10.08 -11.35 15.65
C THR A 69 -11.24 -10.84 14.80
N GLY A 70 -10.98 -10.42 13.56
CA GLY A 70 -11.99 -9.81 12.69
C GLY A 70 -12.02 -8.29 12.79
N GLU A 71 -11.25 -7.70 13.71
CA GLU A 71 -11.14 -6.25 13.80
C GLU A 71 -10.33 -5.72 12.62
N VAL A 72 -10.75 -4.58 12.07
CA VAL A 72 -10.03 -3.91 11.00
C VAL A 72 -9.58 -2.54 11.50
N VAL A 73 -8.27 -2.29 11.41
CA VAL A 73 -7.67 -1.02 11.80
C VAL A 73 -7.12 -0.34 10.55
N SER A 74 -7.45 0.93 10.37
CA SER A 74 -7.01 1.69 9.22
C SER A 74 -6.31 2.96 9.69
N LEU A 75 -5.09 3.19 9.20
CA LEU A 75 -4.29 4.36 9.56
C LEU A 75 -4.10 5.24 8.32
N PRO A 76 -4.50 6.52 8.40
CA PRO A 76 -4.25 7.42 7.26
C PRO A 76 -2.76 7.63 7.07
N ALA A 77 -2.32 7.62 5.84
CA ALA A 77 -0.91 7.75 5.48
C ALA A 77 -0.75 8.48 4.16
N GLN A 78 0.49 8.87 3.90
CA GLN A 78 0.88 9.48 2.63
C GLN A 78 2.02 8.64 2.07
N VAL A 79 1.86 8.14 0.84
CA VAL A 79 2.95 7.48 0.14
C VAL A 79 3.84 8.57 -0.43
N THR A 80 5.10 8.60 0.01
CA THR A 80 6.03 9.67 -0.35
C THR A 80 6.92 9.30 -1.51
N ALA A 81 7.14 8.00 -1.74
CA ALA A 81 7.98 7.53 -2.85
C ALA A 81 7.67 6.08 -3.17
N VAL A 82 7.78 5.73 -4.44
CA VAL A 82 7.70 4.35 -4.91
C VAL A 82 8.89 4.14 -5.84
N VAL A 83 9.77 3.21 -5.48
CA VAL A 83 10.99 2.95 -6.23
C VAL A 83 11.03 1.47 -6.61
N SER A 84 11.12 1.21 -7.91
CA SER A 84 11.25 -0.17 -8.41
C SER A 84 12.72 -0.55 -8.45
N THR A 85 13.04 -1.73 -7.95
CA THR A 85 14.41 -2.25 -7.95
C THR A 85 14.35 -3.77 -7.97
N GLN A 86 15.49 -4.43 -7.86
CA GLN A 86 15.55 -5.87 -7.76
C GLN A 86 15.80 -6.27 -6.31
N ARG A 87 15.27 -7.43 -5.91
CA ARG A 87 15.43 -7.93 -4.54
C ARG A 87 16.90 -7.91 -4.11
N GLY A 88 17.80 -8.36 -4.97
CA GLY A 88 19.22 -8.47 -4.64
C GLY A 88 19.93 -7.14 -4.50
N LEU A 89 19.29 -6.04 -4.92
CA LEU A 89 19.87 -4.69 -4.83
C LEU A 89 19.38 -3.92 -3.60
N LEU A 90 18.54 -4.52 -2.77
CA LEU A 90 18.07 -3.87 -1.55
C LEU A 90 19.22 -3.63 -0.59
N SER A 91 19.17 -2.54 0.15
CA SER A 91 20.25 -2.10 1.02
C SER A 91 19.91 -2.26 2.50
N GLU A 92 20.95 -2.16 3.35
CA GLU A 92 20.78 -2.14 4.80
C GLU A 92 19.87 -1.00 5.25
N LYS A 93 20.02 0.16 4.61
CA LYS A 93 19.19 1.31 4.94
C LYS A 93 17.72 1.00 4.66
N GLN A 94 17.43 0.34 3.53
CA GLN A 94 16.08 -0.05 3.20
C GLN A 94 15.54 -1.09 4.16
N ALA A 95 16.39 -2.00 4.63
CA ALA A 95 15.98 -2.98 5.64
C ALA A 95 15.57 -2.27 6.94
N LYS A 96 16.34 -1.29 7.36
CA LYS A 96 16.04 -0.55 8.58
C LYS A 96 14.80 0.30 8.45
N ASN A 97 14.57 0.92 7.30
CA ASN A 97 13.36 1.68 7.05
C ASN A 97 12.12 0.79 7.07
N ASP A 98 12.29 -0.49 6.77
CA ASP A 98 11.23 -1.48 6.80
C ASP A 98 11.00 -2.06 8.20
N GLY A 99 11.80 -1.62 9.17
CA GLY A 99 11.64 -2.04 10.56
C GLY A 99 12.48 -3.25 10.94
N PHE A 100 13.39 -3.68 10.07
CA PHE A 100 14.27 -4.81 10.35
C PHE A 100 15.62 -4.35 10.86
N ASN A 101 16.29 -5.21 11.60
CA ASN A 101 17.62 -4.89 12.15
C ASN A 101 18.73 -5.06 11.14
N SER A 102 18.50 -5.88 10.11
CA SER A 102 19.53 -6.18 9.13
C SER A 102 18.90 -6.55 7.79
N LEU A 103 19.73 -6.48 6.74
CA LEU A 103 19.32 -6.89 5.41
C LEU A 103 18.96 -8.37 5.38
N SER A 104 19.64 -9.19 6.18
CA SER A 104 19.35 -10.62 6.28
C SER A 104 17.93 -10.86 6.79
N GLU A 105 17.51 -10.10 7.81
CA GLU A 105 16.14 -10.20 8.32
C GLU A 105 15.11 -9.79 7.28
N LEU A 106 15.42 -8.75 6.51
CA LEU A 106 14.52 -8.33 5.43
C LEU A 106 14.35 -9.44 4.42
N HIS A 107 15.43 -10.08 4.00
CA HIS A 107 15.35 -11.17 3.03
C HIS A 107 14.58 -12.37 3.58
N GLU A 108 14.72 -12.67 4.87
CA GLU A 108 13.92 -13.72 5.50
C GLU A 108 12.44 -13.42 5.45
N ALA A 109 12.07 -12.16 5.73
CA ALA A 109 10.68 -11.75 5.67
C ALA A 109 10.14 -11.84 4.24
N LEU A 110 10.95 -11.47 3.26
CA LEU A 110 10.54 -11.59 1.85
C LEU A 110 10.33 -13.05 1.47
N ASP A 111 11.18 -13.94 1.95
CA ASP A 111 11.00 -15.37 1.68
C ASP A 111 9.72 -15.91 2.30
N THR A 112 9.32 -15.35 3.44
CA THR A 112 8.08 -15.75 4.11
C THR A 112 6.85 -15.26 3.35
N HIS A 113 6.87 -13.98 2.94
CA HIS A 113 5.71 -13.37 2.27
C HIS A 113 5.62 -13.73 0.79
N TYR A 114 6.75 -13.94 0.14
CA TYR A 114 6.83 -14.23 -1.29
C TYR A 114 7.76 -15.41 -1.54
N PRO A 115 7.32 -16.64 -1.22
CA PRO A 115 8.16 -17.82 -1.41
C PRO A 115 8.59 -17.95 -2.87
N GLY A 116 9.87 -18.19 -3.08
CA GLY A 116 10.42 -18.36 -4.43
C GLY A 116 10.85 -17.07 -5.10
N LEU A 117 10.79 -15.93 -4.41
CA LEU A 117 11.23 -14.66 -4.98
C LEU A 117 12.75 -14.68 -5.14
N ALA A 118 13.22 -14.47 -6.38
CA ALA A 118 14.65 -14.50 -6.71
C ALA A 118 15.27 -13.11 -6.56
N ASP A 119 16.61 -13.08 -6.42
CA ASP A 119 17.33 -11.81 -6.29
C ASP A 119 17.19 -10.91 -7.52
N THR A 120 16.92 -11.49 -8.68
CA THR A 120 16.72 -10.74 -9.91
C THR A 120 15.27 -10.29 -10.12
N ASP A 121 14.36 -10.75 -9.27
CA ASP A 121 12.95 -10.36 -9.40
C ASP A 121 12.75 -8.92 -8.97
N GLU A 122 11.86 -8.25 -9.69
CA GLU A 122 11.56 -6.85 -9.42
C GLU A 122 10.70 -6.71 -8.18
N VAL A 123 11.02 -5.71 -7.36
CA VAL A 123 10.23 -5.37 -6.18
C VAL A 123 9.99 -3.86 -6.18
N ASP A 124 8.91 -3.44 -5.55
CA ASP A 124 8.60 -2.02 -5.38
C ASP A 124 8.80 -1.66 -3.92
N VAL A 125 9.64 -0.65 -3.69
CA VAL A 125 9.88 -0.10 -2.36
C VAL A 125 8.95 1.08 -2.18
N VAL A 126 7.98 0.94 -1.30
CA VAL A 126 6.93 1.94 -1.06
C VAL A 126 7.22 2.63 0.26
N GLU A 127 7.58 3.90 0.21
CA GLU A 127 7.85 4.71 1.40
C GLU A 127 6.62 5.50 1.77
N PHE A 128 6.33 5.60 3.05
CA PHE A 128 5.12 6.28 3.52
C PHE A 128 5.36 6.98 4.86
N GLU A 129 4.46 7.91 5.18
CA GLU A 129 4.39 8.57 6.49
C GLU A 129 2.96 8.51 6.98
N LEU A 130 2.80 8.32 8.28
CA LEU A 130 1.47 8.42 8.90
C LEU A 130 1.04 9.87 8.96
N GLN A 131 -0.24 10.09 8.82
CA GLN A 131 -0.84 11.43 8.87
C GLN A 131 -1.39 11.76 10.25
#